data_e1458cfddafc1ecde9edfb321f25ba0b
#
_entry.id   e1458cfddafc1ecde9edfb321f25ba0b
#
_cell.length_a   1.000
_cell.length_b   1.000
_cell.length_c   1.000
_cell.angle_alpha   90.00
_cell.angle_beta   90.00
_cell.angle_gamma   90.00
#
_symmetry.space_group_name_H-M   'P 1'
#
loop_
_entity.id
_entity.type
_entity.pdbx_description
1 polymer ?
#
loop_
_entity_poly.entity_id
_entity_poly.type
_entity_poly.pdbx_seq_one_letter_code
_entity_poly.pdbx_strand_id
1 'polypeptide(L)'
;MIWHPLLIAVVVGDLLSLLLWLGAAATAFQIVIKWVSQSAKREQIQLERRAETARLAAKFSITVFFLSTALLIIGITNVLPEIVPGAMCGTGVLQATDGLGGRALMVRFFVFFIMALWLTYEELNLSRPDALLTKYNARVLLLALPFFLLAVITTFRGILRIDSHQPVDCCAMVYDQFGSLAAARQIAGISNTFWVWTFWMLTALMLSCAVWSLRTHRTNGEKAAGSLAVVTVIWVPIAAITLVRVYAAYFYQVLHHHCPWCLFLPEHKFVGVPLFGALTIITLEGPISYLVVKAAANFPDLLPRARSRSKLAGLRLLLAAVAYTGMVALPAIYWRLLYGVWLG
;
A
#
# COMPACT_ATOMS: atom_id res chain seq x y z
N MET A 1 6.54 27.82 -5.63
CA MET A 1 6.71 26.42 -5.17
C MET A 1 6.55 25.36 -6.25
N ILE A 2 5.61 25.48 -7.17
CA ILE A 2 5.33 24.48 -8.25
C ILE A 2 6.59 24.16 -9.09
N TRP A 3 7.51 25.09 -9.20
CA TRP A 3 8.74 24.99 -9.98
C TRP A 3 9.90 24.23 -9.30
N HIS A 4 9.68 23.65 -8.11
CA HIS A 4 10.72 22.82 -7.51
C HIS A 4 10.93 21.57 -8.36
N PRO A 5 12.19 21.22 -8.75
CA PRO A 5 12.47 20.14 -9.70
C PRO A 5 11.86 18.80 -9.30
N LEU A 6 11.85 18.48 -8.01
CA LEU A 6 11.26 17.25 -7.49
C LEU A 6 9.73 17.20 -7.72
N LEU A 7 9.01 18.32 -7.49
CA LEU A 7 7.57 18.38 -7.72
C LEU A 7 7.23 18.30 -9.22
N ILE A 8 8.04 18.92 -10.06
CA ILE A 8 7.91 18.78 -11.52
C ILE A 8 8.10 17.32 -11.92
N ALA A 9 9.13 16.63 -11.38
CA ALA A 9 9.37 15.23 -11.68
C ALA A 9 8.20 14.34 -11.25
N VAL A 10 7.57 14.60 -10.10
CA VAL A 10 6.36 13.89 -9.65
C VAL A 10 5.21 14.13 -10.63
N VAL A 11 4.93 15.36 -11.01
CA VAL A 11 3.82 15.70 -11.92
C VAL A 11 4.03 15.09 -13.30
N VAL A 12 5.25 15.22 -13.85
CA VAL A 12 5.61 14.63 -15.16
C VAL A 12 5.51 13.10 -15.12
N GLY A 13 6.03 12.47 -14.06
CA GLY A 13 5.93 11.02 -13.85
C GLY A 13 4.48 10.55 -13.77
N ASP A 14 3.64 11.27 -13.03
CA ASP A 14 2.21 10.97 -12.92
C ASP A 14 1.48 11.09 -14.27
N LEU A 15 1.74 12.16 -15.01
CA LEU A 15 1.13 12.36 -16.33
C LEU A 15 1.60 11.31 -17.34
N LEU A 16 2.90 11.02 -17.38
CA LEU A 16 3.46 9.99 -18.26
C LEU A 16 2.86 8.61 -17.93
N SER A 17 2.81 8.25 -16.66
CA SER A 17 2.24 6.97 -16.26
C SER A 17 0.74 6.89 -16.58
N LEU A 18 -0.01 7.98 -16.40
CA LEU A 18 -1.43 8.05 -16.78
C LEU A 18 -1.63 7.89 -18.28
N LEU A 19 -0.82 8.56 -19.13
CA LEU A 19 -0.90 8.42 -20.59
C LEU A 19 -0.64 6.98 -21.03
N LEU A 20 0.38 6.33 -20.48
CA LEU A 20 0.68 4.92 -20.75
C LEU A 20 -0.48 4.01 -20.34
N TRP A 21 -1.08 4.28 -19.16
CA TRP A 21 -2.22 3.51 -18.66
C TRP A 21 -3.48 3.71 -19.51
N LEU A 22 -3.74 4.93 -19.98
CA LEU A 22 -4.84 5.24 -20.89
C LEU A 22 -4.71 4.49 -22.23
N GLY A 23 -3.50 4.45 -22.79
CA GLY A 23 -3.23 3.65 -23.99
C GLY A 23 -3.50 2.15 -23.79
N ALA A 24 -3.09 1.60 -22.65
CA ALA A 24 -3.38 0.23 -22.26
C ALA A 24 -4.89 0.01 -22.03
N ALA A 25 -5.56 0.95 -21.37
CA ALA A 25 -6.99 0.89 -21.09
C ALA A 25 -7.86 0.92 -22.36
N ALA A 26 -7.47 1.70 -23.37
CA ALA A 26 -8.15 1.71 -24.68
C ALA A 26 -8.12 0.34 -25.35
N THR A 27 -6.99 -0.37 -25.26
CA THR A 27 -6.87 -1.75 -25.75
C THR A 27 -7.64 -2.73 -24.86
N ALA A 28 -7.59 -2.58 -23.54
CA ALA A 28 -8.35 -3.40 -22.60
C ALA A 28 -9.86 -3.30 -22.86
N PHE A 29 -10.37 -2.13 -23.18
CA PHE A 29 -11.76 -1.94 -23.54
C PHE A 29 -12.14 -2.74 -24.81
N GLN A 30 -11.28 -2.71 -25.84
CA GLN A 30 -11.48 -3.53 -27.04
C GLN A 30 -11.46 -5.04 -26.72
N ILE A 31 -10.56 -5.48 -25.82
CA ILE A 31 -10.49 -6.87 -25.37
C ILE A 31 -11.79 -7.29 -24.67
N VAL A 32 -12.31 -6.49 -23.77
CA VAL A 32 -13.57 -6.82 -23.06
C VAL A 32 -14.72 -7.07 -24.03
N ILE A 33 -14.81 -6.28 -25.13
CA ILE A 33 -15.92 -6.35 -26.08
C ILE A 33 -15.67 -7.42 -27.17
N LYS A 34 -14.47 -7.45 -27.76
CA LYS A 34 -14.22 -8.17 -29.04
C LYS A 34 -13.43 -9.46 -28.87
N TRP A 35 -12.84 -9.74 -27.69
CA TRP A 35 -11.97 -10.91 -27.51
C TRP A 35 -12.74 -12.22 -27.68
N VAL A 36 -12.26 -13.07 -28.57
CA VAL A 36 -12.76 -14.43 -28.77
C VAL A 36 -11.57 -15.38 -28.62
N SER A 37 -11.58 -16.20 -27.57
CA SER A 37 -10.48 -17.16 -27.33
C SER A 37 -10.35 -18.14 -28.51
N GLN A 38 -9.11 -18.44 -28.90
CA GLN A 38 -8.77 -19.46 -29.92
C GLN A 38 -9.36 -19.19 -31.32
N SER A 39 -9.61 -17.95 -31.67
CA SER A 39 -10.09 -17.60 -33.02
C SER A 39 -8.91 -17.26 -33.95
N ALA A 40 -8.82 -17.95 -35.08
CA ALA A 40 -7.82 -17.67 -36.13
C ALA A 40 -8.16 -16.47 -37.05
N LYS A 41 -9.19 -15.67 -36.70
CA LYS A 41 -9.58 -14.50 -37.48
C LYS A 41 -8.50 -13.42 -37.43
N ARG A 42 -8.27 -12.73 -38.57
CA ARG A 42 -7.28 -11.65 -38.68
C ARG A 42 -7.47 -10.56 -37.61
N GLU A 43 -8.69 -10.24 -37.26
CA GLU A 43 -9.03 -9.24 -36.25
C GLU A 43 -8.56 -9.66 -34.85
N GLN A 44 -8.69 -10.96 -34.51
CA GLN A 44 -8.23 -11.50 -33.23
C GLN A 44 -6.71 -11.43 -33.14
N ILE A 45 -5.97 -11.83 -34.19
CA ILE A 45 -4.51 -11.78 -34.23
C ILE A 45 -4.01 -10.33 -34.06
N GLN A 46 -4.67 -9.37 -34.69
CA GLN A 46 -4.33 -7.95 -34.51
C GLN A 46 -4.60 -7.48 -33.05
N LEU A 47 -5.70 -7.93 -32.45
CA LEU A 47 -6.03 -7.60 -31.07
C LEU A 47 -5.03 -8.21 -30.08
N GLU A 48 -4.54 -9.42 -30.33
CA GLU A 48 -3.49 -10.08 -29.54
C GLU A 48 -2.18 -9.29 -29.58
N ARG A 49 -1.73 -8.84 -30.75
CA ARG A 49 -0.55 -7.97 -30.87
C ARG A 49 -0.71 -6.65 -30.12
N ARG A 50 -1.89 -6.02 -30.21
CA ARG A 50 -2.20 -4.80 -29.44
C ARG A 50 -2.21 -5.08 -27.94
N ALA A 51 -2.73 -6.23 -27.52
CA ALA A 51 -2.71 -6.64 -26.12
C ALA A 51 -1.29 -6.81 -25.56
N GLU A 52 -0.33 -7.29 -26.36
CA GLU A 52 1.08 -7.38 -25.98
C GLU A 52 1.69 -5.99 -25.75
N THR A 53 1.48 -5.05 -26.68
CA THR A 53 1.93 -3.68 -26.52
C THR A 53 1.28 -3.00 -25.32
N ALA A 54 -0.02 -3.21 -25.11
CA ALA A 54 -0.76 -2.66 -23.97
C ALA A 54 -0.24 -3.21 -22.63
N ARG A 55 0.13 -4.49 -22.57
CA ARG A 55 0.76 -5.09 -21.38
C ARG A 55 2.10 -4.43 -21.03
N LEU A 56 2.93 -4.20 -22.04
CA LEU A 56 4.20 -3.50 -21.84
C LEU A 56 3.95 -2.07 -21.36
N ALA A 57 3.06 -1.33 -22.00
CA ALA A 57 2.69 0.03 -21.59
C ALA A 57 2.18 0.07 -20.15
N ALA A 58 1.32 -0.87 -19.74
CA ALA A 58 0.83 -0.96 -18.38
C ALA A 58 1.96 -1.25 -17.36
N LYS A 59 2.89 -2.16 -17.67
CA LYS A 59 4.06 -2.44 -16.80
C LYS A 59 4.96 -1.23 -16.66
N PHE A 60 5.27 -0.53 -17.75
CA PHE A 60 6.02 0.73 -17.70
C PHE A 60 5.28 1.80 -16.90
N SER A 61 3.97 1.94 -17.10
CA SER A 61 3.14 2.85 -16.29
C SER A 61 3.27 2.57 -14.80
N ILE A 62 3.17 1.31 -14.38
CA ILE A 62 3.32 0.91 -12.97
C ILE A 62 4.69 1.32 -12.43
N THR A 63 5.76 1.07 -13.19
CA THR A 63 7.12 1.42 -12.78
C THR A 63 7.29 2.94 -12.62
N VAL A 64 6.83 3.72 -13.60
CA VAL A 64 6.91 5.19 -13.55
C VAL A 64 6.08 5.74 -12.39
N PHE A 65 4.88 5.22 -12.17
CA PHE A 65 4.01 5.63 -11.06
C PHE A 65 4.60 5.28 -9.70
N PHE A 66 5.27 4.13 -9.58
CA PHE A 66 6.00 3.76 -8.37
C PHE A 66 7.14 4.73 -8.08
N LEU A 67 7.97 5.05 -9.09
CA LEU A 67 9.05 6.02 -8.95
C LEU A 67 8.53 7.42 -8.60
N SER A 68 7.45 7.87 -9.26
CA SER A 68 6.79 9.14 -8.94
C SER A 68 6.30 9.16 -7.49
N THR A 69 5.72 8.06 -7.00
CA THR A 69 5.27 7.96 -5.61
C THR A 69 6.43 7.95 -4.62
N ALA A 70 7.53 7.27 -4.95
CA ALA A 70 8.74 7.31 -4.12
C ALA A 70 9.31 8.74 -4.03
N LEU A 71 9.39 9.46 -5.15
CA LEU A 71 9.79 10.87 -5.17
C LEU A 71 8.84 11.76 -4.36
N LEU A 72 7.54 11.52 -4.44
CA LEU A 72 6.55 12.25 -3.63
C LEU A 72 6.77 12.02 -2.14
N ILE A 73 7.01 10.78 -1.71
CA ILE A 73 7.29 10.45 -0.31
C ILE A 73 8.58 11.13 0.14
N ILE A 74 9.67 11.04 -0.64
CA ILE A 74 10.93 11.73 -0.35
C ILE A 74 10.71 13.24 -0.27
N GLY A 75 9.90 13.81 -1.16
CA GLY A 75 9.53 15.21 -1.13
C GLY A 75 8.83 15.60 0.18
N ILE A 76 7.83 14.83 0.58
CA ILE A 76 7.06 15.08 1.80
C ILE A 76 7.94 14.92 3.05
N THR A 77 8.87 13.98 3.07
CA THR A 77 9.66 13.66 4.27
C THR A 77 10.89 14.54 4.45
N ASN A 78 11.59 14.89 3.34
CA ASN A 78 12.92 15.49 3.44
C ASN A 78 13.05 16.87 2.77
N VAL A 79 12.27 17.17 1.73
CA VAL A 79 12.48 18.38 0.92
C VAL A 79 11.46 19.47 1.27
N LEU A 80 10.19 19.13 1.29
CA LEU A 80 9.11 20.11 1.53
C LEU A 80 9.08 20.67 2.96
N PRO A 81 9.49 19.94 4.01
CA PRO A 81 9.60 20.56 5.35
C PRO A 81 10.54 21.74 5.42
N GLU A 82 11.60 21.77 4.60
CA GLU A 82 12.53 22.90 4.54
C GLU A 82 11.95 24.14 3.83
N ILE A 83 10.91 23.93 3.01
CA ILE A 83 10.32 24.98 2.15
C ILE A 83 9.01 25.52 2.72
N VAL A 84 8.25 24.68 3.43
CA VAL A 84 6.96 25.05 4.04
C VAL A 84 7.19 25.65 5.43
N PRO A 85 6.88 26.94 5.66
CA PRO A 85 7.11 27.58 6.96
C PRO A 85 6.38 26.84 8.09
N GLY A 86 7.09 26.58 9.19
CA GLY A 86 6.55 25.86 10.35
C GLY A 86 6.42 24.35 10.21
N ALA A 87 6.66 23.78 9.04
CA ALA A 87 6.66 22.32 8.85
C ALA A 87 7.99 21.75 9.34
N MET A 88 7.96 20.91 10.37
CA MET A 88 9.13 20.18 10.88
C MET A 88 9.22 18.75 10.32
N CYS A 89 8.15 18.24 9.72
CA CYS A 89 8.07 16.89 9.17
C CYS A 89 6.94 16.78 8.15
N GLY A 90 6.77 15.60 7.56
CA GLY A 90 5.72 15.34 6.58
C GLY A 90 4.29 15.63 7.06
N THR A 91 4.01 15.60 8.36
CA THR A 91 2.69 16.00 8.90
C THR A 91 2.39 17.46 8.58
N GLY A 92 3.33 18.38 8.81
CA GLY A 92 3.16 19.81 8.48
C GLY A 92 3.00 20.02 6.99
N VAL A 93 3.76 19.30 6.17
CA VAL A 93 3.61 19.36 4.71
C VAL A 93 2.21 18.92 4.28
N LEU A 94 1.69 17.81 4.84
CA LEU A 94 0.33 17.34 4.52
C LEU A 94 -0.75 18.30 5.00
N GLN A 95 -0.53 18.97 6.15
CA GLN A 95 -1.41 20.01 6.64
C GLN A 95 -1.46 21.21 5.68
N ALA A 96 -0.30 21.66 5.16
CA ALA A 96 -0.22 22.72 4.17
C ALA A 96 -0.99 22.43 2.86
N THR A 97 -1.38 21.17 2.62
CA THR A 97 -2.19 20.75 1.47
C THR A 97 -3.70 20.74 1.77
N ASP A 98 -4.18 21.22 2.89
CA ASP A 98 -5.58 21.09 3.37
C ASP A 98 -6.04 19.60 3.38
N GLY A 99 -5.14 18.70 3.72
CA GLY A 99 -5.39 17.24 3.76
C GLY A 99 -5.48 16.55 2.39
N LEU A 100 -5.32 17.28 1.27
CA LEU A 100 -5.32 16.68 -0.07
C LEU A 100 -4.13 15.75 -0.28
N GLY A 101 -2.94 16.08 0.28
CA GLY A 101 -1.76 15.23 0.22
C GLY A 101 -1.97 13.87 0.86
N GLY A 102 -2.61 13.82 2.03
CA GLY A 102 -2.96 12.57 2.70
C GLY A 102 -3.95 11.73 1.87
N ARG A 103 -4.98 12.36 1.29
CA ARG A 103 -5.93 11.69 0.40
C ARG A 103 -5.24 11.17 -0.87
N ALA A 104 -4.32 11.94 -1.45
CA ALA A 104 -3.53 11.52 -2.60
C ALA A 104 -2.74 10.24 -2.32
N LEU A 105 -2.07 10.16 -1.15
CA LEU A 105 -1.33 8.98 -0.75
C LEU A 105 -2.23 7.76 -0.52
N MET A 106 -3.41 7.93 0.09
CA MET A 106 -4.39 6.85 0.27
C MET A 106 -4.88 6.32 -1.08
N VAL A 107 -5.23 7.21 -2.02
CA VAL A 107 -5.69 6.81 -3.36
C VAL A 107 -4.57 6.12 -4.13
N ARG A 108 -3.32 6.62 -4.06
CA ARG A 108 -2.14 5.96 -4.66
C ARG A 108 -1.95 4.55 -4.12
N PHE A 109 -2.07 4.38 -2.82
CA PHE A 109 -1.96 3.06 -2.20
C PHE A 109 -3.02 2.09 -2.74
N PHE A 110 -4.26 2.56 -2.92
CA PHE A 110 -5.34 1.76 -3.50
C PHE A 110 -5.08 1.43 -4.98
N VAL A 111 -4.55 2.38 -5.75
CA VAL A 111 -4.10 2.16 -7.14
C VAL A 111 -3.04 1.06 -7.18
N PHE A 112 -2.03 1.11 -6.29
CA PHE A 112 -1.01 0.06 -6.21
C PHE A 112 -1.59 -1.31 -5.89
N PHE A 113 -2.60 -1.39 -5.05
CA PHE A 113 -3.29 -2.64 -4.78
C PHE A 113 -3.92 -3.22 -6.05
N ILE A 114 -4.66 -2.40 -6.82
CA ILE A 114 -5.27 -2.86 -8.08
C ILE A 114 -4.19 -3.23 -9.12
N MET A 115 -3.12 -2.46 -9.21
CA MET A 115 -1.99 -2.75 -10.10
C MET A 115 -1.28 -4.06 -9.74
N ALA A 116 -1.04 -4.32 -8.45
CA ALA A 116 -0.46 -5.56 -7.96
C ALA A 116 -1.36 -6.78 -8.26
N LEU A 117 -2.67 -6.60 -8.11
CA LEU A 117 -3.67 -7.60 -8.48
C LEU A 117 -3.65 -7.86 -10.00
N TRP A 118 -3.60 -6.80 -10.81
CA TRP A 118 -3.49 -6.90 -12.27
C TRP A 118 -2.22 -7.65 -12.68
N LEU A 119 -1.06 -7.32 -12.10
CA LEU A 119 0.21 -8.02 -12.36
C LEU A 119 0.12 -9.51 -12.03
N THR A 120 -0.51 -9.84 -10.90
CA THR A 120 -0.68 -11.23 -10.46
C THR A 120 -1.58 -12.02 -11.41
N TYR A 121 -2.66 -11.41 -11.89
CA TYR A 121 -3.54 -12.04 -12.87
C TYR A 121 -2.88 -12.15 -14.24
N GLU A 122 -2.04 -11.19 -14.61
CA GLU A 122 -1.29 -11.25 -15.85
C GLU A 122 -0.24 -12.36 -15.84
N GLU A 123 0.49 -12.51 -14.73
CA GLU A 123 1.43 -13.65 -14.52
C GLU A 123 0.70 -14.99 -14.64
N LEU A 124 -0.47 -15.11 -14.01
CA LEU A 124 -1.28 -16.32 -14.08
C LEU A 124 -1.83 -16.56 -15.50
N ASN A 125 -2.27 -15.52 -16.19
CA ASN A 125 -2.79 -15.59 -17.55
C ASN A 125 -1.73 -16.04 -18.56
N LEU A 126 -0.52 -15.48 -18.46
CA LEU A 126 0.63 -15.84 -19.32
C LEU A 126 1.20 -17.23 -19.03
N SER A 127 0.80 -17.84 -17.95
CA SER A 127 1.27 -19.17 -17.59
C SER A 127 0.76 -20.27 -18.51
N ARG A 128 -0.22 -19.95 -19.37
CA ARG A 128 -0.79 -20.87 -20.37
C ARG A 128 -0.98 -20.16 -21.72
N PRO A 129 -0.81 -20.90 -22.83
CA PRO A 129 -0.97 -20.34 -24.18
C PRO A 129 -2.42 -19.90 -24.45
N ASP A 130 -3.41 -20.53 -23.80
CA ASP A 130 -4.84 -20.24 -24.01
C ASP A 130 -5.28 -18.89 -23.44
N ALA A 131 -4.46 -18.26 -22.60
CA ALA A 131 -4.68 -16.93 -22.02
C ALA A 131 -6.12 -16.71 -21.49
N LEU A 132 -6.61 -17.64 -20.68
CA LEU A 132 -8.02 -17.76 -20.25
C LEU A 132 -8.52 -16.55 -19.43
N LEU A 133 -7.62 -15.84 -18.74
CA LEU A 133 -7.94 -14.70 -17.90
C LEU A 133 -7.89 -13.36 -18.63
N THR A 134 -7.62 -13.31 -19.93
CA THR A 134 -7.39 -12.07 -20.68
C THR A 134 -8.54 -11.06 -20.51
N LYS A 135 -9.80 -11.48 -20.68
CA LYS A 135 -10.95 -10.59 -20.44
C LYS A 135 -11.06 -10.13 -18.98
N TYR A 136 -10.77 -11.03 -18.05
CA TYR A 136 -10.84 -10.71 -16.62
C TYR A 136 -9.76 -9.68 -16.26
N ASN A 137 -8.54 -9.91 -16.71
CA ASN A 137 -7.42 -9.01 -16.49
C ASN A 137 -7.63 -7.63 -17.14
N ALA A 138 -8.21 -7.59 -18.34
CA ALA A 138 -8.61 -6.33 -18.98
C ALA A 138 -9.62 -5.53 -18.16
N ARG A 139 -10.59 -6.19 -17.50
CA ARG A 139 -11.53 -5.52 -16.59
C ARG A 139 -10.85 -4.93 -15.36
N VAL A 140 -9.87 -5.62 -14.79
CA VAL A 140 -9.09 -5.12 -13.65
C VAL A 140 -8.27 -3.89 -14.05
N LEU A 141 -7.68 -3.88 -15.27
CA LEU A 141 -6.97 -2.73 -15.80
C LEU A 141 -7.89 -1.52 -15.95
N LEU A 142 -9.11 -1.71 -16.47
CA LEU A 142 -10.11 -0.66 -16.60
C LEU A 142 -10.59 -0.15 -15.25
N LEU A 143 -10.75 -1.04 -14.26
CA LEU A 143 -11.15 -0.68 -12.90
C LEU A 143 -10.12 0.25 -12.22
N ALA A 144 -8.83 0.10 -12.52
CA ALA A 144 -7.80 0.98 -11.97
C ALA A 144 -7.89 2.42 -12.48
N LEU A 145 -8.42 2.64 -13.68
CA LEU A 145 -8.39 3.94 -14.37
C LEU A 145 -9.02 5.10 -13.56
N PRO A 146 -10.25 5.00 -13.02
CA PRO A 146 -10.85 6.10 -12.26
C PRO A 146 -10.05 6.44 -10.99
N PHE A 147 -9.50 5.44 -10.31
CA PHE A 147 -8.66 5.66 -9.13
C PHE A 147 -7.31 6.26 -9.49
N PHE A 148 -6.75 5.88 -10.63
CA PHE A 148 -5.52 6.46 -11.14
C PHE A 148 -5.71 7.95 -11.49
N LEU A 149 -6.76 8.29 -12.20
CA LEU A 149 -7.14 9.68 -12.47
C LEU A 149 -7.31 10.47 -11.17
N LEU A 150 -8.01 9.90 -10.19
CA LEU A 150 -8.21 10.53 -8.89
C LEU A 150 -6.87 10.73 -8.16
N ALA A 151 -5.93 9.78 -8.21
CA ALA A 151 -4.60 9.91 -7.62
C ALA A 151 -3.81 11.06 -8.22
N VAL A 152 -3.79 11.18 -9.56
CA VAL A 152 -3.10 12.26 -10.28
C VAL A 152 -3.73 13.62 -9.95
N ILE A 153 -5.07 13.72 -10.01
CA ILE A 153 -5.80 14.96 -9.73
C ILE A 153 -5.58 15.41 -8.29
N THR A 154 -5.69 14.49 -7.31
CA THR A 154 -5.51 14.84 -5.88
C THR A 154 -4.09 15.24 -5.58
N THR A 155 -3.08 14.58 -6.18
CA THR A 155 -1.68 14.97 -6.06
C THR A 155 -1.44 16.38 -6.61
N PHE A 156 -1.89 16.64 -7.84
CA PHE A 156 -1.71 17.93 -8.48
C PHE A 156 -2.40 19.06 -7.68
N ARG A 157 -3.65 18.85 -7.28
CA ARG A 157 -4.39 19.83 -6.44
C ARG A 157 -3.72 20.03 -5.08
N GLY A 158 -3.17 18.97 -4.47
CA GLY A 158 -2.43 19.07 -3.21
C GLY A 158 -1.17 19.94 -3.37
N ILE A 159 -0.40 19.75 -4.44
CA ILE A 159 0.78 20.57 -4.74
C ILE A 159 0.40 22.05 -4.95
N LEU A 160 -0.71 22.33 -5.66
CA LEU A 160 -1.20 23.67 -5.90
C LEU A 160 -1.67 24.41 -4.63
N ARG A 161 -2.07 23.66 -3.60
CA ARG A 161 -2.54 24.22 -2.32
C ARG A 161 -1.44 24.64 -1.37
N ILE A 162 -0.21 24.15 -1.57
CA ILE A 162 0.91 24.51 -0.70
C ILE A 162 1.22 25.99 -0.85
N ASP A 163 0.98 26.75 0.22
CA ASP A 163 1.35 28.16 0.32
C ASP A 163 2.66 28.28 1.10
N SER A 164 3.69 28.86 0.46
CA SER A 164 4.99 29.10 1.09
C SER A 164 5.00 30.32 2.01
N HIS A 165 3.91 31.06 2.10
CA HIS A 165 3.80 32.26 2.93
C HIS A 165 2.96 32.05 4.20
N GLN A 166 2.20 30.96 4.27
CA GLN A 166 1.40 30.63 5.44
C GLN A 166 2.11 29.57 6.30
N PRO A 167 2.45 29.90 7.56
CA PRO A 167 3.04 28.94 8.46
C PRO A 167 2.01 27.87 8.87
N VAL A 168 2.50 26.64 9.06
CA VAL A 168 1.71 25.52 9.59
C VAL A 168 2.13 25.18 11.01
N ASP A 169 1.18 24.83 11.86
CA ASP A 169 1.43 24.44 13.25
C ASP A 169 1.72 22.92 13.36
N CYS A 170 2.82 22.48 12.78
CA CYS A 170 3.15 21.05 12.72
C CYS A 170 3.29 20.43 14.12
N CYS A 171 3.98 21.09 15.03
CA CYS A 171 4.20 20.58 16.39
C CYS A 171 2.96 20.74 17.29
N ALA A 172 2.20 21.82 17.17
CA ALA A 172 0.98 22.00 17.93
C ALA A 172 0.01 20.84 17.73
N MET A 173 -0.22 20.40 16.48
CA MET A 173 -1.08 19.23 16.22
C MET A 173 -0.55 17.90 16.80
N VAL A 174 0.77 17.75 16.92
CA VAL A 174 1.40 16.51 17.45
C VAL A 174 1.51 16.55 18.98
N TYR A 175 1.72 17.74 19.56
CA TYR A 175 1.91 17.96 20.98
C TYR A 175 0.73 18.61 21.73
N ASP A 176 -0.20 19.27 21.02
CA ASP A 176 -1.31 20.05 21.62
C ASP A 176 -2.38 19.18 22.30
N GLN A 177 -2.20 17.88 22.26
CA GLN A 177 -2.99 16.93 23.05
C GLN A 177 -2.58 16.95 24.53
N PHE A 178 -1.67 17.84 24.93
CA PHE A 178 -1.26 18.06 26.31
C PHE A 178 -2.36 18.59 27.24
N GLY A 179 -3.39 19.24 26.69
CA GLY A 179 -4.51 19.80 27.48
C GLY A 179 -5.36 18.76 28.21
N SER A 180 -5.29 17.49 27.80
CA SER A 180 -5.94 16.40 28.51
C SER A 180 -5.10 15.12 28.38
N LEU A 181 -4.16 14.90 29.31
CA LEU A 181 -3.36 13.68 29.46
C LEU A 181 -4.21 12.39 29.42
N ALA A 182 -5.46 12.47 29.86
CA ALA A 182 -6.40 11.35 29.81
C ALA A 182 -6.98 11.12 28.38
N ALA A 183 -7.25 12.17 27.63
CA ALA A 183 -7.80 12.06 26.27
C ALA A 183 -6.73 11.68 25.24
N ALA A 184 -5.47 12.08 25.45
CA ALA A 184 -4.34 11.69 24.61
C ALA A 184 -4.06 10.17 24.63
N ARG A 185 -4.49 9.47 25.69
CA ARG A 185 -4.36 8.01 25.84
C ARG A 185 -5.46 7.21 25.14
N GLN A 186 -6.46 7.88 24.55
CA GLN A 186 -7.64 7.21 24.00
C GLN A 186 -7.92 7.68 22.56
N ILE A 187 -8.14 6.72 21.64
CA ILE A 187 -8.82 6.99 20.37
C ILE A 187 -10.28 6.59 20.57
N ALA A 188 -11.19 7.52 20.36
CA ALA A 188 -12.62 7.27 20.55
C ALA A 188 -12.97 6.68 21.95
N GLY A 189 -12.26 7.08 22.99
CA GLY A 189 -12.44 6.55 24.35
C GLY A 189 -11.77 5.18 24.62
N ILE A 190 -11.00 4.63 23.69
CA ILE A 190 -10.37 3.31 23.79
C ILE A 190 -8.92 3.44 24.29
N SER A 191 -8.55 2.69 25.32
CA SER A 191 -7.21 2.73 25.92
C SER A 191 -6.12 2.18 25.01
N ASN A 192 -4.87 2.67 25.15
CA ASN A 192 -3.71 2.13 24.43
C ASN A 192 -3.49 0.64 24.72
N THR A 193 -3.79 0.20 25.94
CA THR A 193 -3.70 -1.22 26.33
C THR A 193 -4.60 -2.10 25.48
N PHE A 194 -5.83 -1.64 25.16
CA PHE A 194 -6.73 -2.38 24.28
C PHE A 194 -6.15 -2.53 22.86
N TRP A 195 -5.56 -1.46 22.30
CA TRP A 195 -4.94 -1.50 20.98
C TRP A 195 -3.75 -2.46 20.94
N VAL A 196 -2.90 -2.48 21.98
CA VAL A 196 -1.77 -3.39 22.10
C VAL A 196 -2.23 -4.85 22.14
N TRP A 197 -3.19 -5.18 23.01
CA TRP A 197 -3.71 -6.55 23.10
C TRP A 197 -4.37 -6.99 21.79
N THR A 198 -5.20 -6.14 21.19
CA THR A 198 -5.86 -6.43 19.91
C THR A 198 -4.83 -6.66 18.80
N PHE A 199 -3.79 -5.86 18.74
CA PHE A 199 -2.69 -6.02 17.78
C PHE A 199 -2.01 -7.38 17.94
N TRP A 200 -1.62 -7.78 19.15
CA TRP A 200 -0.93 -9.05 19.36
C TRP A 200 -1.82 -10.27 19.14
N MET A 201 -3.07 -10.20 19.56
CA MET A 201 -4.04 -11.28 19.31
C MET A 201 -4.31 -11.47 17.82
N LEU A 202 -4.52 -10.39 17.08
CA LEU A 202 -4.70 -10.45 15.63
C LEU A 202 -3.42 -10.86 14.91
N THR A 203 -2.24 -10.48 15.41
CA THR A 203 -0.95 -10.94 14.88
C THR A 203 -0.82 -12.46 15.03
N ALA A 204 -1.07 -13.01 16.19
CA ALA A 204 -1.05 -14.45 16.43
C ALA A 204 -2.03 -15.18 15.50
N LEU A 205 -3.25 -14.65 15.35
CA LEU A 205 -4.26 -15.20 14.45
C LEU A 205 -3.80 -15.14 12.98
N MET A 206 -3.26 -14.00 12.54
CA MET A 206 -2.76 -13.83 11.16
C MET A 206 -1.60 -14.77 10.85
N LEU A 207 -0.62 -14.92 11.77
CA LEU A 207 0.48 -15.85 11.61
C LEU A 207 -0.02 -17.30 11.56
N SER A 208 -0.99 -17.66 12.40
CA SER A 208 -1.63 -18.98 12.40
C SER A 208 -2.36 -19.25 11.07
N CYS A 209 -3.11 -18.28 10.54
CA CYS A 209 -3.75 -18.38 9.23
C CYS A 209 -2.73 -18.49 8.09
N ALA A 210 -1.61 -17.75 8.16
CA ALA A 210 -0.55 -17.84 7.17
C ALA A 210 0.10 -19.23 7.16
N VAL A 211 0.46 -19.76 8.33
CA VAL A 211 1.00 -21.13 8.46
C VAL A 211 -0.01 -22.17 7.99
N TRP A 212 -1.29 -22.02 8.34
CA TRP A 212 -2.36 -22.88 7.84
C TRP A 212 -2.46 -22.84 6.32
N SER A 213 -2.43 -21.66 5.69
CA SER A 213 -2.45 -21.49 4.24
C SER A 213 -1.26 -22.20 3.55
N LEU A 214 -0.07 -22.18 4.17
CA LEU A 214 1.12 -22.86 3.64
C LEU A 214 1.03 -24.37 3.75
N ARG A 215 0.47 -24.89 4.85
CA ARG A 215 0.37 -26.35 5.13
C ARG A 215 -0.79 -27.03 4.42
N THR A 216 -1.83 -26.27 4.06
CA THR A 216 -3.08 -26.86 3.55
C THR A 216 -2.91 -27.43 2.15
N HIS A 217 -3.34 -28.69 2.00
CA HIS A 217 -3.46 -29.39 0.73
C HIS A 217 -4.83 -29.14 0.06
N ARG A 218 -5.01 -29.66 -1.15
CA ARG A 218 -6.00 -29.37 -2.20
C ARG A 218 -7.43 -28.95 -1.77
N THR A 219 -8.01 -29.47 -0.70
CA THR A 219 -9.44 -29.28 -0.38
C THR A 219 -9.81 -27.99 0.35
N ASN A 220 -8.91 -27.48 1.21
CA ASN A 220 -9.20 -26.32 2.06
C ASN A 220 -8.39 -25.06 1.69
N GLY A 221 -7.67 -25.05 0.57
CA GLY A 221 -6.78 -23.95 0.19
C GLY A 221 -7.50 -22.62 -0.02
N GLU A 222 -8.71 -22.62 -0.56
CA GLU A 222 -9.51 -21.40 -0.74
C GLU A 222 -9.98 -20.83 0.61
N LYS A 223 -10.43 -21.69 1.53
CA LYS A 223 -10.86 -21.27 2.88
C LYS A 223 -9.69 -20.68 3.67
N ALA A 224 -8.52 -21.32 3.62
CA ALA A 224 -7.31 -20.85 4.29
C ALA A 224 -6.81 -19.50 3.71
N ALA A 225 -6.83 -19.32 2.39
CA ALA A 225 -6.51 -18.06 1.76
C ALA A 225 -7.56 -16.97 2.08
N GLY A 226 -8.83 -17.33 2.13
CA GLY A 226 -9.91 -16.43 2.50
C GLY A 226 -9.82 -15.94 3.94
N SER A 227 -9.56 -16.84 4.89
CA SER A 227 -9.36 -16.47 6.30
C SER A 227 -8.14 -15.57 6.47
N LEU A 228 -7.02 -15.88 5.80
CA LEU A 228 -5.83 -15.03 5.80
C LEU A 228 -6.13 -13.63 5.25
N ALA A 229 -6.85 -13.53 4.14
CA ALA A 229 -7.24 -12.25 3.56
C ALA A 229 -8.08 -11.41 4.51
N VAL A 230 -9.12 -12.00 5.13
CA VAL A 230 -10.01 -11.29 6.06
C VAL A 230 -9.24 -10.81 7.29
N VAL A 231 -8.44 -11.69 7.91
CA VAL A 231 -7.66 -11.32 9.10
C VAL A 231 -6.65 -10.21 8.75
N THR A 232 -6.02 -10.28 7.59
CA THR A 232 -5.07 -9.24 7.13
C THR A 232 -5.75 -7.88 6.97
N VAL A 233 -6.93 -7.82 6.35
CA VAL A 233 -7.69 -6.57 6.16
C VAL A 233 -8.06 -5.93 7.50
N ILE A 234 -8.38 -6.74 8.52
CA ILE A 234 -8.69 -6.24 9.87
C ILE A 234 -7.40 -5.85 10.61
N TRP A 235 -6.34 -6.63 10.48
CA TRP A 235 -5.08 -6.43 11.17
C TRP A 235 -4.36 -5.14 10.74
N VAL A 236 -4.35 -4.81 9.44
CA VAL A 236 -3.60 -3.67 8.90
C VAL A 236 -3.95 -2.33 9.57
N PRO A 237 -5.22 -1.89 9.66
CA PRO A 237 -5.55 -0.65 10.35
C PRO A 237 -5.20 -0.70 11.85
N ILE A 238 -5.38 -1.83 12.52
CA ILE A 238 -5.00 -2.00 13.93
C ILE A 238 -3.49 -1.87 14.10
N ALA A 239 -2.69 -2.49 13.23
CA ALA A 239 -1.25 -2.38 13.23
C ALA A 239 -0.76 -0.95 13.00
N ALA A 240 -1.36 -0.23 12.05
CA ALA A 240 -1.05 1.16 11.76
C ALA A 240 -1.38 2.07 12.95
N ILE A 241 -2.56 1.91 13.56
CA ILE A 241 -2.98 2.69 14.75
C ILE A 241 -2.03 2.39 15.93
N THR A 242 -1.75 1.12 16.19
CA THR A 242 -0.90 0.71 17.33
C THR A 242 0.55 1.17 17.12
N LEU A 243 1.08 1.12 15.88
CA LEU A 243 2.39 1.68 15.56
C LEU A 243 2.46 3.15 15.94
N VAL A 244 1.52 3.96 15.45
CA VAL A 244 1.54 5.42 15.64
C VAL A 244 1.28 5.80 17.11
N ARG A 245 0.33 5.13 17.76
CA ARG A 245 -0.12 5.52 19.12
C ARG A 245 0.77 5.00 20.23
N VAL A 246 1.41 3.87 20.04
CA VAL A 246 2.15 3.20 21.11
C VAL A 246 3.61 3.03 20.74
N TYR A 247 3.89 2.35 19.65
CA TYR A 247 5.25 1.92 19.35
C TYR A 247 6.15 3.02 18.80
N ALA A 248 5.60 4.06 18.14
CA ALA A 248 6.39 5.20 17.66
C ALA A 248 7.16 5.89 18.82
N ALA A 249 6.55 6.00 19.99
CA ALA A 249 7.15 6.59 21.17
C ALA A 249 8.47 5.90 21.59
N TYR A 250 8.57 4.58 21.39
CA TYR A 250 9.79 3.83 21.72
C TYR A 250 10.94 4.12 20.74
N PHE A 251 10.64 4.45 19.48
CA PHE A 251 11.65 4.88 18.52
C PHE A 251 12.15 6.28 18.81
N TYR A 252 11.24 7.17 19.22
CA TYR A 252 11.56 8.56 19.53
C TYR A 252 12.11 8.75 20.93
N GLN A 253 11.86 7.79 21.83
CA GLN A 253 12.11 7.90 23.28
C GLN A 253 11.40 9.13 23.89
N VAL A 254 10.28 9.53 23.30
CA VAL A 254 9.43 10.66 23.73
C VAL A 254 7.99 10.20 23.77
N LEU A 255 7.41 10.22 24.99
CA LEU A 255 6.09 9.64 25.30
C LEU A 255 4.94 10.22 24.44
N HIS A 256 5.01 11.49 24.11
CA HIS A 256 3.92 12.22 23.45
C HIS A 256 4.15 12.47 21.97
N HIS A 257 5.21 11.91 21.38
CA HIS A 257 5.49 12.07 19.96
C HIS A 257 4.93 10.90 19.14
N HIS A 258 3.92 11.16 18.33
CA HIS A 258 3.17 10.14 17.58
C HIS A 258 3.22 10.31 16.06
N CYS A 259 4.13 11.15 15.53
CA CYS A 259 4.21 11.44 14.11
C CYS A 259 4.78 10.25 13.29
N PRO A 260 4.03 9.61 12.39
CA PRO A 260 4.57 8.50 11.61
C PRO A 260 5.65 8.93 10.62
N TRP A 261 5.67 10.20 10.20
CA TRP A 261 6.61 10.73 9.22
C TRP A 261 8.03 10.90 9.78
N CYS A 262 8.16 11.14 11.09
CA CYS A 262 9.47 11.22 11.72
C CYS A 262 10.25 9.90 11.67
N LEU A 263 9.57 8.75 11.54
CA LEU A 263 10.23 7.45 11.34
C LEU A 263 11.02 7.36 10.01
N PHE A 264 10.74 8.24 9.05
CA PHE A 264 11.47 8.32 7.78
C PHE A 264 12.67 9.27 7.80
N LEU A 265 12.94 9.93 8.93
CA LEU A 265 14.05 10.85 9.06
C LEU A 265 15.37 10.13 9.38
N PRO A 266 16.52 10.71 8.99
CA PRO A 266 17.85 10.14 9.26
C PRO A 266 18.12 9.93 10.75
N GLU A 267 17.62 10.83 11.62
CA GLU A 267 17.74 10.76 13.08
C GLU A 267 17.18 9.47 13.65
N HIS A 268 16.15 8.91 13.01
CA HIS A 268 15.54 7.63 13.35
C HIS A 268 15.99 6.47 12.43
N LYS A 269 17.15 6.65 11.73
CA LYS A 269 17.76 5.63 10.86
C LYS A 269 16.82 5.12 9.78
N PHE A 270 15.91 5.96 9.30
CA PHE A 270 14.92 5.62 8.27
C PHE A 270 14.08 4.38 8.59
N VAL A 271 13.86 4.06 9.86
CA VAL A 271 13.14 2.85 10.28
C VAL A 271 11.71 2.78 9.72
N GLY A 272 11.12 3.92 9.33
CA GLY A 272 9.84 3.98 8.64
C GLY A 272 9.85 3.23 7.30
N VAL A 273 10.96 3.22 6.57
CA VAL A 273 11.04 2.54 5.26
C VAL A 273 10.78 1.04 5.39
N PRO A 274 11.52 0.25 6.20
CA PRO A 274 11.24 -1.16 6.36
C PRO A 274 9.90 -1.44 7.07
N LEU A 275 9.46 -0.61 8.02
CA LEU A 275 8.17 -0.77 8.72
C LEU A 275 7.00 -0.63 7.74
N PHE A 276 6.92 0.48 7.02
CA PHE A 276 5.82 0.70 6.07
C PHE A 276 5.96 -0.17 4.82
N GLY A 277 7.19 -0.55 4.44
CA GLY A 277 7.44 -1.55 3.40
C GLY A 277 6.86 -2.92 3.77
N ALA A 278 7.11 -3.42 4.97
CA ALA A 278 6.53 -4.67 5.46
C ALA A 278 5.00 -4.58 5.55
N LEU A 279 4.46 -3.49 6.08
CA LEU A 279 3.02 -3.25 6.14
C LEU A 279 2.38 -3.24 4.75
N THR A 280 3.05 -2.65 3.75
CA THR A 280 2.60 -2.65 2.36
C THR A 280 2.56 -4.07 1.79
N ILE A 281 3.62 -4.87 1.98
CA ILE A 281 3.67 -6.26 1.54
C ILE A 281 2.51 -7.06 2.15
N ILE A 282 2.28 -6.94 3.46
CA ILE A 282 1.19 -7.62 4.16
C ILE A 282 -0.16 -7.22 3.55
N THR A 283 -0.38 -5.92 3.36
CA THR A 283 -1.65 -5.38 2.84
C THR A 283 -1.93 -5.85 1.41
N LEU A 284 -0.90 -6.00 0.59
CA LEU A 284 -1.06 -6.45 -0.80
C LEU A 284 -1.23 -7.98 -0.87
N GLU A 285 -0.35 -8.74 -0.24
CA GLU A 285 -0.30 -10.20 -0.40
C GLU A 285 -1.45 -10.92 0.32
N GLY A 286 -1.99 -10.37 1.42
CA GLY A 286 -3.13 -10.96 2.12
C GLY A 286 -4.36 -11.15 1.21
N PRO A 287 -4.99 -10.08 0.71
CA PRO A 287 -6.12 -10.20 -0.22
C PRO A 287 -5.77 -10.89 -1.54
N ILE A 288 -4.58 -10.65 -2.12
CA ILE A 288 -4.13 -11.30 -3.35
C ILE A 288 -4.08 -12.82 -3.20
N SER A 289 -3.70 -13.34 -2.02
CA SER A 289 -3.66 -14.78 -1.76
C SER A 289 -5.00 -15.48 -2.02
N TYR A 290 -6.11 -14.80 -1.68
CA TYR A 290 -7.47 -15.28 -1.90
C TYR A 290 -7.96 -14.99 -3.33
N LEU A 291 -7.78 -13.74 -3.80
CA LEU A 291 -8.33 -13.29 -5.07
C LEU A 291 -7.78 -14.09 -6.27
N VAL A 292 -6.50 -14.51 -6.20
CA VAL A 292 -5.89 -15.32 -7.26
C VAL A 292 -6.50 -16.71 -7.35
N VAL A 293 -6.83 -17.35 -6.22
CA VAL A 293 -7.50 -18.64 -6.18
C VAL A 293 -8.95 -18.52 -6.66
N LYS A 294 -9.64 -17.48 -6.22
CA LYS A 294 -11.00 -17.15 -6.63
C LYS A 294 -11.14 -16.93 -8.14
N ALA A 295 -10.21 -16.16 -8.73
CA ALA A 295 -10.20 -15.93 -10.18
C ALA A 295 -9.97 -17.21 -10.99
N ALA A 296 -9.16 -18.14 -10.46
CA ALA A 296 -8.89 -19.41 -11.10
C ALA A 296 -9.96 -20.50 -10.84
N ALA A 297 -10.92 -20.26 -9.94
CA ALA A 297 -11.91 -21.27 -9.55
C ALA A 297 -12.73 -21.81 -10.74
N ASN A 298 -13.00 -20.95 -11.74
CA ASN A 298 -13.75 -21.33 -12.95
C ASN A 298 -12.85 -21.97 -14.04
N PHE A 299 -11.54 -22.09 -13.79
CA PHE A 299 -10.55 -22.61 -14.74
C PHE A 299 -9.70 -23.69 -14.07
N PRO A 300 -10.14 -24.97 -14.11
CA PRO A 300 -9.46 -26.07 -13.41
C PRO A 300 -7.96 -26.17 -13.73
N ASP A 301 -7.58 -25.87 -14.96
CA ASP A 301 -6.20 -25.91 -15.42
C ASP A 301 -5.29 -24.84 -14.83
N LEU A 302 -5.84 -23.69 -14.40
CA LEU A 302 -5.10 -22.62 -13.74
C LEU A 302 -5.00 -22.80 -12.23
N LEU A 303 -5.86 -23.62 -11.66
CA LEU A 303 -5.99 -23.77 -10.21
C LEU A 303 -4.68 -24.24 -9.51
N PRO A 304 -3.87 -25.16 -10.05
CA PRO A 304 -2.59 -25.53 -9.43
C PRO A 304 -1.61 -24.37 -9.32
N ARG A 305 -1.50 -23.54 -10.36
CA ARG A 305 -0.63 -22.35 -10.39
C ARG A 305 -1.16 -21.24 -9.49
N ALA A 306 -2.47 -21.00 -9.49
CA ALA A 306 -3.11 -20.05 -8.59
C ALA A 306 -2.86 -20.42 -7.11
N ARG A 307 -2.93 -21.70 -6.77
CA ARG A 307 -2.59 -22.19 -5.41
C ARG A 307 -1.12 -22.02 -5.08
N SER A 308 -0.21 -22.27 -6.03
CA SER A 308 1.22 -22.01 -5.84
C SER A 308 1.48 -20.52 -5.59
N ARG A 309 0.87 -19.63 -6.37
CA ARG A 309 0.97 -18.17 -6.18
C ARG A 309 0.37 -17.73 -4.84
N SER A 310 -0.76 -18.31 -4.44
CA SER A 310 -1.37 -18.06 -3.12
C SER A 310 -0.46 -18.48 -1.97
N LYS A 311 0.21 -19.63 -2.06
CA LYS A 311 1.21 -20.05 -1.06
C LYS A 311 2.40 -19.11 -1.00
N LEU A 312 2.90 -18.66 -2.15
CA LEU A 312 3.99 -17.68 -2.20
C LEU A 312 3.56 -16.36 -1.55
N ALA A 313 2.31 -15.92 -1.77
CA ALA A 313 1.73 -14.76 -1.09
C ALA A 313 1.69 -14.95 0.43
N GLY A 314 1.23 -16.11 0.89
CA GLY A 314 1.23 -16.45 2.32
C GLY A 314 2.62 -16.47 2.95
N LEU A 315 3.64 -16.97 2.22
CA LEU A 315 5.04 -16.95 2.68
C LEU A 315 5.59 -15.52 2.78
N ARG A 316 5.39 -14.70 1.75
CA ARG A 316 5.84 -13.29 1.75
C ARG A 316 5.17 -12.51 2.87
N LEU A 317 3.87 -12.72 3.07
CA LEU A 317 3.14 -12.12 4.17
C LEU A 317 3.69 -12.58 5.52
N LEU A 318 3.94 -13.87 5.72
CA LEU A 318 4.50 -14.41 6.95
C LEU A 318 5.85 -13.77 7.28
N LEU A 319 6.76 -13.70 6.32
CA LEU A 319 8.08 -13.09 6.50
C LEU A 319 7.97 -11.59 6.80
N ALA A 320 7.11 -10.87 6.07
CA ALA A 320 6.87 -9.45 6.31
C ALA A 320 6.23 -9.20 7.69
N ALA A 321 5.29 -10.06 8.12
CA ALA A 321 4.66 -9.96 9.44
C ALA A 321 5.63 -10.20 10.58
N VAL A 322 6.51 -11.20 10.46
CA VAL A 322 7.57 -11.46 11.45
C VAL A 322 8.56 -10.30 11.50
N ALA A 323 8.97 -9.77 10.34
CA ALA A 323 9.86 -8.61 10.27
C ALA A 323 9.21 -7.37 10.91
N TYR A 324 7.96 -7.05 10.55
CA TYR A 324 7.22 -5.92 11.11
C TYR A 324 7.06 -6.02 12.62
N THR A 325 6.58 -7.16 13.11
CA THR A 325 6.34 -7.37 14.55
C THR A 325 7.65 -7.38 15.35
N GLY A 326 8.74 -7.94 14.79
CA GLY A 326 10.06 -7.87 15.38
C GLY A 326 10.56 -6.42 15.50
N MET A 327 10.49 -5.65 14.42
CA MET A 327 10.89 -4.24 14.43
C MET A 327 10.07 -3.40 15.41
N VAL A 328 8.78 -3.67 15.55
CA VAL A 328 7.90 -2.97 16.50
C VAL A 328 8.19 -3.38 17.95
N ALA A 329 8.41 -4.67 18.20
CA ALA A 329 8.59 -5.21 19.55
C ALA A 329 9.97 -4.90 20.14
N LEU A 330 11.04 -4.99 19.34
CA LEU A 330 12.42 -4.88 19.84
C LEU A 330 12.70 -3.57 20.60
N PRO A 331 12.34 -2.37 20.10
CA PRO A 331 12.55 -1.13 20.85
C PRO A 331 11.79 -1.10 22.18
N ALA A 332 10.56 -1.63 22.19
CA ALA A 332 9.73 -1.68 23.41
C ALA A 332 10.31 -2.65 24.45
N ILE A 333 10.76 -3.83 24.02
CA ILE A 333 11.42 -4.82 24.89
C ILE A 333 12.73 -4.24 25.43
N TYR A 334 13.56 -3.63 24.57
CA TYR A 334 14.81 -2.99 24.98
C TYR A 334 14.58 -1.90 26.04
N TRP A 335 13.58 -1.05 25.84
CA TRP A 335 13.17 -0.04 26.81
C TRP A 335 12.79 -0.67 28.17
N ARG A 336 11.96 -1.73 28.13
CA ARG A 336 11.53 -2.45 29.33
C ARG A 336 12.69 -3.05 30.10
N LEU A 337 13.68 -3.58 29.41
CA LEU A 337 14.88 -4.16 30.03
C LEU A 337 15.76 -3.09 30.71
N LEU A 338 15.88 -1.89 30.08
CA LEU A 338 16.69 -0.81 30.62
C LEU A 338 16.05 -0.11 31.82
N TYR A 339 14.75 0.19 31.71
CA TYR A 339 14.07 1.08 32.67
C TYR A 339 13.09 0.37 33.59
N GLY A 340 12.86 -0.91 33.40
CA GLY A 340 11.96 -1.71 34.26
C GLY A 340 10.47 -1.42 34.07
N VAL A 341 10.09 -0.46 33.22
CA VAL A 341 8.71 -0.02 32.97
C VAL A 341 8.40 0.04 31.45
N TRP A 342 7.12 -0.03 31.09
CA TRP A 342 6.69 0.25 29.73
C TRP A 342 6.50 1.77 29.56
N LEU A 343 6.74 2.27 28.37
CA LEU A 343 6.50 3.66 28.03
C LEU A 343 4.98 3.87 27.77
N GLY A 344 4.25 4.44 28.70
CA GLY A 344 2.83 4.81 28.58
C GLY A 344 1.81 3.78 28.99
#